data_001882ba06e5eb7fc50a4baf243a4a0e
#
_entry.id   001882ba06e5eb7fc50a4baf243a4a0e
#
_cell.length_a   1.000
_cell.length_b   1.000
_cell.length_c   1.000
_cell.angle_alpha   90.00
_cell.angle_beta   90.00
_cell.angle_gamma   90.00
#
_symmetry.space_group_name_H-M   'P 1'
#
loop_
_entity.id
_entity.type
_entity.pdbx_description
1 polymer ?
#
loop_
_entity_poly.entity_id
_entity_poly.type
_entity_poly.pdbx_seq_one_letter_code
_entity_poly.pdbx_strand_id
1 'polypeptide(L)'
;MRNIKLQIATVFSGIGAFEQSLNKLGIPYDIVFACDNGEREIKDSYEDIMKYAKENNFDDEQLSNYIKKLYANTHKENHMKTSYFANYEVSEENWYEDIRFINGKRYEGKVDIFVGGSPCQSFSNMGRRKGLEDARGTLFYNYAKLISDMKPKVFIYENVPGMLNHDGGDTWERIKGVFDSLGYKYFYQVLNGKNFGIPQNRSRLFVVGFRKNVEFKFPVEQKLTTTMFDYLEAKPEARHYLGQKGFEFVTNPKYKGRAVINNEIIRTQKANQQFNWNGDFVFEEYDKVKDRKDVLDRAYVGEWNGKKGVVRQLTYRECYRLMGFDDSFDYTKVNNLWRYRQAGNSIIVNVLEAIMEEVLKVEDFNE
;
A
#
# COMPACT_ATOMS: atom_id res chain seq x y z
N MET A 1 15.56 16.25 20.40
CA MET A 1 14.79 15.19 19.72
C MET A 1 14.66 14.05 20.70
N ARG A 2 13.44 13.56 20.94
CA ARG A 2 13.23 12.42 21.84
C ARG A 2 13.87 11.18 21.21
N ASN A 3 14.66 10.43 21.97
CA ASN A 3 15.27 9.17 21.53
C ASN A 3 14.24 8.03 21.61
N ILE A 4 13.15 8.17 20.85
CA ILE A 4 12.09 7.14 20.80
C ILE A 4 12.45 6.19 19.68
N LYS A 5 12.57 4.90 19.96
CA LYS A 5 12.64 3.84 18.96
C LYS A 5 11.32 3.08 18.96
N LEU A 6 10.48 3.29 17.94
CA LEU A 6 9.16 2.72 17.86
C LEU A 6 9.21 1.20 17.63
N GLN A 7 8.32 0.48 18.27
CA GLN A 7 8.06 -0.94 18.01
C GLN A 7 6.86 -1.06 17.08
N ILE A 8 7.08 -1.36 15.80
CA ILE A 8 6.02 -1.37 14.80
C ILE A 8 5.67 -2.78 14.34
N ALA A 9 4.40 -2.99 14.01
CA ALA A 9 3.95 -4.19 13.33
C ALA A 9 3.06 -3.80 12.14
N THR A 10 3.20 -4.49 11.01
CA THR A 10 2.41 -4.22 9.82
C THR A 10 1.80 -5.49 9.25
N VAL A 11 0.57 -5.38 8.71
CA VAL A 11 -0.09 -6.44 7.96
C VAL A 11 -0.67 -5.89 6.67
N PHE A 12 -0.74 -6.73 5.64
CA PHE A 12 -0.92 -6.27 4.27
C PHE A 12 0.17 -5.25 3.93
N SER A 13 1.38 -5.57 4.40
CA SER A 13 2.52 -4.66 4.48
C SER A 13 2.96 -4.16 3.10
N GLY A 14 2.65 -4.92 2.05
CA GLY A 14 3.02 -4.59 0.68
C GLY A 14 4.53 -4.38 0.55
N ILE A 15 4.91 -3.18 0.15
CA ILE A 15 6.31 -2.79 -0.01
C ILE A 15 6.82 -1.84 1.11
N GLY A 16 6.09 -1.74 2.22
CA GLY A 16 6.54 -0.97 3.38
C GLY A 16 6.36 0.55 3.26
N ALA A 17 5.19 1.01 2.86
CA ALA A 17 4.92 2.46 2.77
C ALA A 17 4.95 3.15 4.14
N PHE A 18 4.57 2.45 5.20
CA PHE A 18 4.62 2.98 6.56
C PHE A 18 6.06 3.09 7.05
N GLU A 19 6.86 2.06 6.85
CA GLU A 19 8.28 2.04 7.16
C GLU A 19 9.03 3.17 6.42
N GLN A 20 8.70 3.36 5.14
CA GLN A 20 9.24 4.47 4.34
C GLN A 20 8.86 5.84 4.93
N SER A 21 7.66 5.98 5.45
CA SER A 21 7.24 7.25 6.09
C SER A 21 8.06 7.55 7.35
N LEU A 22 8.35 6.53 8.16
CA LEU A 22 9.20 6.67 9.34
C LEU A 22 10.65 7.01 8.97
N ASN A 23 11.19 6.36 7.92
CA ASN A 23 12.52 6.68 7.40
C ASN A 23 12.63 8.14 6.98
N LYS A 24 11.64 8.66 6.25
CA LYS A 24 11.60 10.06 5.81
C LYS A 24 11.45 11.04 6.96
N LEU A 25 10.74 10.68 8.00
CA LEU A 25 10.62 11.47 9.23
C LEU A 25 11.86 11.37 10.14
N GLY A 26 12.80 10.47 9.82
CA GLY A 26 13.99 10.22 10.66
C GLY A 26 13.64 9.60 12.01
N ILE A 27 12.54 8.85 12.09
CA ILE A 27 12.08 8.20 13.31
C ILE A 27 12.65 6.78 13.34
N PRO A 28 13.50 6.43 14.32
CA PRO A 28 14.01 5.08 14.46
C PRO A 28 12.91 4.11 14.92
N TYR A 29 12.93 2.90 14.36
CA TYR A 29 11.97 1.84 14.70
C TYR A 29 12.59 0.45 14.60
N ASP A 30 11.93 -0.52 15.26
CA ASP A 30 12.12 -1.95 15.04
C ASP A 30 10.83 -2.55 14.47
N ILE A 31 10.97 -3.46 13.53
CA ILE A 31 9.85 -4.22 12.99
C ILE A 31 9.65 -5.47 13.87
N VAL A 32 8.62 -5.42 14.71
CA VAL A 32 8.23 -6.56 15.57
C VAL A 32 7.78 -7.73 14.71
N PHE A 33 6.95 -7.46 13.70
CA PHE A 33 6.65 -8.35 12.59
C PHE A 33 6.04 -7.60 11.40
N ALA A 34 6.14 -8.22 10.22
CA ALA A 34 5.45 -7.81 9.03
C ALA A 34 4.73 -9.00 8.37
N CYS A 35 3.63 -8.74 7.66
CA CYS A 35 2.83 -9.80 7.06
C CYS A 35 2.26 -9.39 5.69
N ASP A 36 2.58 -10.19 4.67
CA ASP A 36 1.96 -10.08 3.35
C ASP A 36 2.04 -11.40 2.59
N ASN A 37 0.93 -11.87 2.01
CA ASN A 37 0.91 -13.13 1.28
C ASN A 37 1.41 -13.02 -0.18
N GLY A 38 1.74 -11.81 -0.65
CA GLY A 38 2.20 -11.57 -2.02
C GLY A 38 1.14 -11.91 -3.08
N GLU A 39 -0.14 -11.72 -2.77
CA GLU A 39 -1.28 -12.10 -3.63
C GLU A 39 -1.30 -13.59 -3.99
N ARG A 40 -0.77 -14.44 -3.11
CA ARG A 40 -0.78 -15.90 -3.25
C ARG A 40 -1.90 -16.49 -2.40
N GLU A 41 -2.40 -17.64 -2.81
CA GLU A 41 -3.42 -18.39 -2.07
C GLU A 41 -2.95 -19.82 -1.88
N ILE A 42 -3.20 -20.37 -0.68
CA ILE A 42 -3.06 -21.78 -0.37
C ILE A 42 -4.40 -22.49 -0.58
N LYS A 43 -4.35 -23.78 -0.91
CA LYS A 43 -5.57 -24.57 -1.20
C LYS A 43 -6.31 -25.01 0.04
N ASP A 44 -5.56 -25.26 1.12
CA ASP A 44 -6.11 -25.78 2.36
C ASP A 44 -6.93 -24.71 3.09
N SER A 45 -8.06 -25.10 3.65
CA SER A 45 -8.89 -24.19 4.43
C SER A 45 -8.23 -23.84 5.77
N TYR A 46 -8.64 -22.71 6.37
CA TYR A 46 -8.18 -22.34 7.71
C TYR A 46 -8.48 -23.46 8.73
N GLU A 47 -9.67 -24.03 8.64
CA GLU A 47 -10.16 -25.08 9.55
C GLU A 47 -9.32 -26.36 9.44
N ASP A 48 -8.98 -26.80 8.23
CA ASP A 48 -8.16 -27.99 8.00
C ASP A 48 -6.74 -27.80 8.54
N ILE A 49 -6.15 -26.64 8.28
CA ILE A 49 -4.81 -26.29 8.77
C ILE A 49 -4.79 -26.28 10.30
N MET A 50 -5.76 -25.62 10.93
CA MET A 50 -5.81 -25.52 12.40
C MET A 50 -6.12 -26.87 13.05
N LYS A 51 -6.92 -27.72 12.40
CA LYS A 51 -7.15 -29.09 12.84
C LYS A 51 -5.86 -29.91 12.80
N TYR A 52 -5.14 -29.86 11.67
CA TYR A 52 -3.86 -30.53 11.52
C TYR A 52 -2.82 -30.07 12.55
N ALA A 53 -2.71 -28.76 12.76
CA ALA A 53 -1.80 -28.19 13.76
C ALA A 53 -2.13 -28.67 15.17
N LYS A 54 -3.42 -28.71 15.53
CA LYS A 54 -3.88 -29.23 16.84
C LYS A 54 -3.59 -30.71 17.02
N GLU A 55 -3.86 -31.54 16.01
CA GLU A 55 -3.59 -33.00 16.04
C GLU A 55 -2.09 -33.31 16.19
N ASN A 56 -1.23 -32.44 15.68
CA ASN A 56 0.23 -32.56 15.76
C ASN A 56 0.87 -31.74 16.90
N ASN A 57 0.06 -31.10 17.76
CA ASN A 57 0.49 -30.30 18.91
C ASN A 57 1.49 -29.18 18.51
N PHE A 58 1.25 -28.51 17.39
CA PHE A 58 2.11 -27.43 16.93
C PHE A 58 2.08 -26.25 17.92
N ASP A 59 3.26 -25.75 18.24
CA ASP A 59 3.43 -24.43 18.83
C ASP A 59 3.37 -23.33 17.72
N ASP A 60 3.47 -22.06 18.13
CA ASP A 60 3.38 -20.92 17.22
C ASP A 60 4.48 -20.93 16.13
N GLU A 61 5.68 -21.36 16.46
CA GLU A 61 6.81 -21.43 15.53
C GLU A 61 6.60 -22.57 14.52
N GLN A 62 6.20 -23.74 15.00
CA GLN A 62 5.88 -24.89 14.15
C GLN A 62 4.74 -24.59 13.20
N LEU A 63 3.69 -23.89 13.68
CA LEU A 63 2.58 -23.44 12.84
C LEU A 63 3.07 -22.45 11.78
N SER A 64 3.84 -21.43 12.16
CA SER A 64 4.41 -20.45 11.24
C SER A 64 5.26 -21.12 10.15
N ASN A 65 6.12 -22.07 10.53
CA ASN A 65 6.95 -22.84 9.60
C ASN A 65 6.11 -23.73 8.68
N TYR A 66 5.05 -24.32 9.19
CA TYR A 66 4.11 -25.10 8.37
C TYR A 66 3.41 -24.22 7.32
N ILE A 67 2.91 -23.06 7.72
CA ILE A 67 2.30 -22.08 6.80
C ILE A 67 3.29 -21.64 5.73
N LYS A 68 4.54 -21.33 6.09
CA LYS A 68 5.60 -20.99 5.12
C LYS A 68 5.80 -22.09 4.08
N LYS A 69 5.78 -23.38 4.52
CA LYS A 69 5.88 -24.53 3.60
C LYS A 69 4.68 -24.62 2.66
N LEU A 70 3.45 -24.42 3.15
CA LEU A 70 2.25 -24.41 2.30
C LEU A 70 2.34 -23.33 1.22
N TYR A 71 2.78 -22.10 1.57
CA TYR A 71 2.98 -21.04 0.60
C TYR A 71 4.13 -21.32 -0.38
N ALA A 72 5.23 -21.94 0.07
CA ALA A 72 6.32 -22.36 -0.80
C ALA A 72 5.86 -23.41 -1.83
N ASN A 73 4.98 -24.33 -1.44
CA ASN A 73 4.41 -25.35 -2.31
C ASN A 73 3.49 -24.77 -3.41
N THR A 74 3.11 -23.50 -3.35
CA THR A 74 2.41 -22.84 -4.45
C THR A 74 3.31 -22.61 -5.66
N HIS A 75 4.64 -22.73 -5.51
CA HIS A 75 5.66 -22.42 -6.51
C HIS A 75 5.57 -20.99 -7.06
N LYS A 76 4.93 -20.07 -6.32
CA LYS A 76 4.83 -18.64 -6.64
C LYS A 76 5.70 -17.85 -5.68
N GLU A 77 6.52 -16.96 -6.22
CA GLU A 77 7.33 -16.05 -5.42
C GLU A 77 6.46 -15.01 -4.70
N ASN A 78 6.81 -14.68 -3.46
CA ASN A 78 6.27 -13.52 -2.76
C ASN A 78 7.05 -12.26 -3.15
N HIS A 79 6.64 -11.61 -4.21
CA HIS A 79 7.32 -10.41 -4.69
C HIS A 79 7.20 -9.21 -3.72
N MET A 80 6.16 -9.17 -2.87
CA MET A 80 6.05 -8.14 -1.81
C MET A 80 7.15 -8.35 -0.79
N LYS A 81 7.33 -9.60 -0.29
CA LYS A 81 8.42 -9.98 0.60
C LYS A 81 9.78 -9.63 0.01
N THR A 82 10.01 -10.00 -1.25
CA THR A 82 11.29 -9.73 -1.95
C THR A 82 11.63 -8.24 -1.92
N SER A 83 10.68 -7.36 -2.23
CA SER A 83 10.91 -5.91 -2.19
C SER A 83 11.01 -5.38 -0.76
N TYR A 84 10.22 -5.91 0.17
CA TYR A 84 10.24 -5.48 1.57
C TYR A 84 11.60 -5.76 2.21
N PHE A 85 12.13 -6.97 2.05
CA PHE A 85 13.45 -7.39 2.57
C PHE A 85 14.63 -6.68 1.90
N ALA A 86 14.45 -6.17 0.70
CA ALA A 86 15.47 -5.37 0.01
C ALA A 86 15.60 -3.95 0.59
N ASN A 87 14.59 -3.47 1.32
CA ASN A 87 14.50 -2.09 1.77
C ASN A 87 14.48 -1.91 3.28
N TYR A 88 14.11 -2.97 4.04
CA TYR A 88 13.95 -2.87 5.50
C TYR A 88 14.59 -4.05 6.21
N GLU A 89 15.14 -3.78 7.40
CA GLU A 89 15.73 -4.80 8.26
C GLU A 89 14.62 -5.57 8.98
N VAL A 90 14.33 -6.78 8.52
CA VAL A 90 13.39 -7.71 9.13
C VAL A 90 13.93 -9.12 9.06
N SER A 91 13.83 -9.88 10.14
CA SER A 91 14.22 -11.30 10.13
C SER A 91 13.15 -12.17 9.50
N GLU A 92 13.55 -13.33 8.97
CA GLU A 92 12.62 -14.34 8.44
C GLU A 92 11.61 -14.83 9.50
N GLU A 93 11.97 -14.81 10.76
CA GLU A 93 11.10 -15.21 11.88
C GLU A 93 9.98 -14.19 12.12
N ASN A 94 10.24 -12.91 11.85
CA ASN A 94 9.31 -11.81 12.00
C ASN A 94 8.51 -11.52 10.72
N TRP A 95 8.66 -12.33 9.67
CA TRP A 95 7.83 -12.29 8.48
C TRP A 95 6.77 -13.38 8.50
N TYR A 96 5.50 -12.98 8.34
CA TYR A 96 4.36 -13.87 8.21
C TYR A 96 3.79 -13.82 6.79
N GLU A 97 3.41 -15.01 6.29
CA GLU A 97 2.79 -15.13 4.96
C GLU A 97 1.27 -14.90 5.00
N ASP A 98 0.66 -15.04 6.18
CA ASP A 98 -0.80 -15.00 6.29
C ASP A 98 -1.26 -14.53 7.67
N ILE A 99 -2.00 -13.44 7.67
CA ILE A 99 -2.54 -12.79 8.88
C ILE A 99 -3.43 -13.73 9.72
N ARG A 100 -4.10 -14.71 9.08
CA ARG A 100 -5.02 -15.64 9.76
C ARG A 100 -4.35 -16.51 10.81
N PHE A 101 -3.04 -16.73 10.69
CA PHE A 101 -2.25 -17.62 11.52
C PHE A 101 -1.28 -16.90 12.48
N ILE A 102 -1.42 -15.58 12.64
CA ILE A 102 -0.61 -14.81 13.59
C ILE A 102 -1.25 -14.91 14.98
N ASN A 103 -0.49 -15.39 15.96
CA ASN A 103 -0.88 -15.34 17.37
C ASN A 103 -0.57 -13.96 17.96
N GLY A 104 -1.56 -13.06 17.98
CA GLY A 104 -1.40 -11.70 18.49
C GLY A 104 -1.02 -11.62 19.97
N LYS A 105 -1.43 -12.59 20.78
CA LYS A 105 -1.11 -12.62 22.22
C LYS A 105 0.39 -12.71 22.52
N ARG A 106 1.18 -13.32 21.62
CA ARG A 106 2.65 -13.35 21.71
C ARG A 106 3.25 -11.94 21.74
N TYR A 107 2.55 -10.98 21.17
CA TYR A 107 2.97 -9.58 20.99
C TYR A 107 2.24 -8.60 21.91
N GLU A 108 1.47 -9.08 22.90
CA GLU A 108 0.74 -8.21 23.84
C GLU A 108 1.71 -7.24 24.52
N GLY A 109 1.40 -5.94 24.41
CA GLY A 109 2.20 -4.86 25.00
C GLY A 109 3.56 -4.60 24.34
N LYS A 110 3.91 -5.30 23.24
CA LYS A 110 5.20 -5.18 22.55
C LYS A 110 5.15 -4.30 21.30
N VAL A 111 3.97 -3.86 20.89
CA VAL A 111 3.76 -3.08 19.67
C VAL A 111 3.28 -1.69 20.05
N ASP A 112 4.01 -0.68 19.63
CA ASP A 112 3.60 0.72 19.78
C ASP A 112 2.56 1.08 18.72
N ILE A 113 2.88 0.81 17.44
CA ILE A 113 2.03 1.17 16.32
C ILE A 113 1.76 -0.08 15.45
N PHE A 114 0.48 -0.35 15.21
CA PHE A 114 0.03 -1.41 14.33
C PHE A 114 -0.67 -0.85 13.09
N VAL A 115 -0.16 -1.18 11.89
CA VAL A 115 -0.67 -0.62 10.63
C VAL A 115 -1.15 -1.74 9.71
N GLY A 116 -2.27 -1.49 9.01
CA GLY A 116 -2.75 -2.42 8.01
C GLY A 116 -3.94 -1.90 7.21
N GLY A 117 -4.27 -2.58 6.13
CA GLY A 117 -5.41 -2.26 5.28
C GLY A 117 -5.94 -3.51 4.59
N SER A 118 -7.03 -4.10 5.10
CA SER A 118 -7.57 -5.32 4.52
C SER A 118 -8.17 -5.09 3.13
N PRO A 119 -8.04 -6.04 2.19
CA PRO A 119 -8.71 -5.96 0.90
C PRO A 119 -10.23 -5.77 1.05
N CYS A 120 -10.81 -4.88 0.24
CA CYS A 120 -12.23 -4.52 0.30
C CYS A 120 -13.18 -5.70 -0.03
N GLN A 121 -12.70 -6.75 -0.69
CA GLN A 121 -13.49 -7.89 -1.15
C GLN A 121 -13.99 -8.81 -0.03
N SER A 122 -13.50 -8.66 1.19
CA SER A 122 -13.77 -9.57 2.31
C SER A 122 -15.00 -9.22 3.16
N PHE A 123 -15.77 -8.18 2.84
CA PHE A 123 -16.85 -7.70 3.71
C PHE A 123 -18.23 -8.32 3.44
N SER A 124 -18.41 -9.01 2.34
CA SER A 124 -19.72 -9.62 1.96
C SER A 124 -20.25 -10.66 2.98
N ASN A 125 -19.37 -11.22 3.79
CA ASN A 125 -19.70 -12.28 4.77
C ASN A 125 -19.83 -11.77 6.21
N MET A 126 -19.82 -10.45 6.46
CA MET A 126 -19.99 -9.90 7.81
C MET A 126 -21.42 -10.10 8.32
N GLY A 127 -21.56 -10.59 9.57
CA GLY A 127 -22.84 -10.72 10.26
C GLY A 127 -23.57 -9.37 10.49
N ARG A 128 -24.80 -9.44 10.95
CA ARG A 128 -25.65 -8.24 11.18
C ARG A 128 -25.55 -7.65 12.58
N ARG A 129 -24.87 -8.33 13.51
CA ARG A 129 -24.68 -7.83 14.89
C ARG A 129 -23.46 -6.92 14.95
N LYS A 130 -23.38 -6.07 15.98
CA LYS A 130 -22.25 -5.17 16.17
C LYS A 130 -21.21 -5.82 17.09
N GLY A 131 -20.01 -6.11 16.57
CA GLY A 131 -18.92 -6.63 17.38
C GLY A 131 -17.90 -7.44 16.61
N LEU A 132 -16.80 -7.76 17.27
CA LEU A 132 -15.65 -8.48 16.67
C LEU A 132 -16.08 -9.85 16.09
N GLU A 133 -16.95 -10.58 16.80
CA GLU A 133 -17.39 -11.93 16.40
C GLU A 133 -18.20 -11.94 15.08
N ASP A 134 -18.87 -10.85 14.74
CA ASP A 134 -19.66 -10.77 13.52
C ASP A 134 -18.82 -10.57 12.26
N ALA A 135 -17.58 -10.12 12.43
CA ALA A 135 -16.61 -10.00 11.36
C ALA A 135 -15.85 -11.30 11.08
N ARG A 136 -16.14 -12.41 11.81
CA ARG A 136 -15.47 -13.72 11.63
C ARG A 136 -15.45 -14.16 10.17
N GLY A 137 -14.34 -14.74 9.76
CA GLY A 137 -14.13 -15.19 8.39
C GLY A 137 -13.71 -14.09 7.41
N THR A 138 -13.56 -12.85 7.86
CA THR A 138 -13.02 -11.76 7.05
C THR A 138 -11.58 -11.45 7.42
N LEU A 139 -10.79 -10.92 6.47
CA LEU A 139 -9.43 -10.45 6.76
C LEU A 139 -9.45 -9.22 7.68
N PHE A 140 -10.51 -8.43 7.66
CA PHE A 140 -10.72 -7.35 8.62
C PHE A 140 -10.87 -7.88 10.05
N TYR A 141 -11.59 -9.00 10.24
CA TYR A 141 -11.67 -9.66 11.55
C TYR A 141 -10.28 -10.00 12.10
N ASN A 142 -9.41 -10.57 11.26
CA ASN A 142 -8.06 -10.92 11.70
C ASN A 142 -7.25 -9.68 12.10
N TYR A 143 -7.39 -8.58 11.36
CA TYR A 143 -6.80 -7.29 11.72
C TYR A 143 -7.30 -6.79 13.07
N ALA A 144 -8.60 -6.74 13.28
CA ALA A 144 -9.21 -6.29 14.53
C ALA A 144 -8.88 -7.22 15.70
N LYS A 145 -8.82 -8.55 15.45
CA LYS A 145 -8.40 -9.53 16.46
C LYS A 145 -6.97 -9.30 16.91
N LEU A 146 -6.07 -9.00 15.98
CA LEU A 146 -4.69 -8.66 16.34
C LEU A 146 -4.61 -7.40 17.21
N ILE A 147 -5.41 -6.36 16.94
CA ILE A 147 -5.50 -5.18 17.83
C ILE A 147 -5.94 -5.61 19.24
N SER A 148 -6.99 -6.41 19.33
CA SER A 148 -7.51 -6.90 20.61
C SER A 148 -6.49 -7.71 21.39
N ASP A 149 -5.73 -8.57 20.70
CA ASP A 149 -4.75 -9.48 21.31
C ASP A 149 -3.46 -8.74 21.71
N MET A 150 -2.93 -7.88 20.82
CA MET A 150 -1.65 -7.19 21.02
C MET A 150 -1.75 -5.93 21.87
N LYS A 151 -2.89 -5.27 21.84
CA LYS A 151 -3.16 -3.99 22.51
C LYS A 151 -2.12 -2.91 22.19
N PRO A 152 -1.86 -2.61 20.87
CA PRO A 152 -0.91 -1.57 20.51
C PRO A 152 -1.33 -0.21 21.10
N LYS A 153 -0.38 0.73 21.26
CA LYS A 153 -0.72 2.10 21.72
C LYS A 153 -1.57 2.80 20.68
N VAL A 154 -1.21 2.63 19.40
CA VAL A 154 -1.91 3.22 18.24
C VAL A 154 -2.12 2.15 17.17
N PHE A 155 -3.28 2.20 16.50
CA PHE A 155 -3.45 1.48 15.24
C PHE A 155 -3.80 2.44 14.11
N ILE A 156 -3.36 2.11 12.89
CA ILE A 156 -3.72 2.83 11.66
C ILE A 156 -4.30 1.81 10.68
N TYR A 157 -5.54 2.03 10.25
CA TYR A 157 -6.21 1.19 9.25
C TYR A 157 -6.50 2.01 8.00
N GLU A 158 -6.12 1.49 6.83
CA GLU A 158 -6.34 2.13 5.54
C GLU A 158 -7.32 1.34 4.68
N ASN A 159 -8.17 2.05 3.92
CA ASN A 159 -8.99 1.42 2.89
C ASN A 159 -9.43 2.42 1.80
N VAL A 160 -10.14 1.93 0.80
CA VAL A 160 -10.74 2.79 -0.23
C VAL A 160 -11.94 3.57 0.32
N PRO A 161 -12.19 4.83 -0.13
CA PRO A 161 -13.33 5.62 0.34
C PRO A 161 -14.69 4.97 0.08
N GLY A 162 -14.78 4.10 -0.95
CA GLY A 162 -15.98 3.36 -1.27
C GLY A 162 -16.51 2.47 -0.13
N MET A 163 -15.66 2.14 0.86
CA MET A 163 -16.06 1.42 2.06
C MET A 163 -17.16 2.15 2.85
N LEU A 164 -17.11 3.46 2.90
CA LEU A 164 -18.10 4.28 3.64
C LEU A 164 -19.53 4.12 3.10
N ASN A 165 -19.66 3.85 1.80
CA ASN A 165 -20.94 3.74 1.11
C ASN A 165 -21.24 2.29 0.65
N HIS A 166 -20.35 1.35 0.95
CA HIS A 166 -20.53 -0.04 0.58
C HIS A 166 -21.80 -0.60 1.25
N ASP A 167 -22.62 -1.30 0.47
CA ASP A 167 -23.88 -1.89 0.93
C ASP A 167 -24.80 -0.87 1.61
N GLY A 168 -24.93 0.33 0.99
CA GLY A 168 -25.74 1.43 1.53
C GLY A 168 -25.20 2.05 2.82
N GLY A 169 -23.94 1.79 3.19
CA GLY A 169 -23.31 2.24 4.43
C GLY A 169 -23.28 1.16 5.53
N ASP A 170 -24.02 0.07 5.38
CA ASP A 170 -24.11 -0.99 6.40
C ASP A 170 -22.74 -1.60 6.73
N THR A 171 -21.89 -1.78 5.74
CA THR A 171 -20.53 -2.30 5.97
C THR A 171 -19.73 -1.40 6.90
N TRP A 172 -19.79 -0.09 6.69
CA TRP A 172 -19.09 0.87 7.54
C TRP A 172 -19.62 0.88 8.97
N GLU A 173 -20.95 0.82 9.16
CA GLU A 173 -21.55 0.74 10.49
C GLU A 173 -21.09 -0.51 11.25
N ARG A 174 -20.97 -1.65 10.56
CA ARG A 174 -20.42 -2.89 11.16
C ARG A 174 -18.96 -2.75 11.55
N ILE A 175 -18.11 -2.16 10.67
CA ILE A 175 -16.71 -1.90 10.95
C ILE A 175 -16.55 -0.99 12.17
N LYS A 176 -17.34 0.10 12.26
CA LYS A 176 -17.37 0.96 13.44
C LYS A 176 -17.72 0.18 14.70
N GLY A 177 -18.76 -0.64 14.65
CA GLY A 177 -19.14 -1.49 15.78
C GLY A 177 -18.06 -2.43 16.25
N VAL A 178 -17.20 -2.92 15.32
CA VAL A 178 -16.00 -3.70 15.69
C VAL A 178 -14.99 -2.81 16.39
N PHE A 179 -14.64 -1.63 15.84
CA PHE A 179 -13.69 -0.72 16.48
C PHE A 179 -14.18 -0.25 17.86
N ASP A 180 -15.49 0.04 18.01
CA ASP A 180 -16.11 0.38 19.30
C ASP A 180 -15.89 -0.74 20.34
N SER A 181 -15.98 -2.00 19.91
CA SER A 181 -15.80 -3.18 20.79
C SER A 181 -14.34 -3.39 21.25
N LEU A 182 -13.36 -2.77 20.58
CA LEU A 182 -11.95 -2.87 20.94
C LEU A 182 -11.56 -1.96 22.12
N GLY A 183 -12.41 -1.01 22.50
CA GLY A 183 -12.13 -0.07 23.59
C GLY A 183 -11.11 1.01 23.24
N TYR A 184 -10.89 1.27 21.97
CA TYR A 184 -10.02 2.34 21.46
C TYR A 184 -10.84 3.59 21.16
N LYS A 185 -10.28 4.76 21.45
CA LYS A 185 -10.79 6.02 20.88
C LYS A 185 -10.24 6.15 19.46
N TYR A 186 -11.11 6.17 18.45
CA TYR A 186 -10.67 6.23 17.06
C TYR A 186 -11.29 7.41 16.32
N PHE A 187 -10.59 7.83 15.28
CA PHE A 187 -10.95 8.91 14.36
C PHE A 187 -10.81 8.41 12.94
N TYR A 188 -11.61 8.93 12.02
CA TYR A 188 -11.48 8.55 10.62
C TYR A 188 -11.69 9.72 9.68
N GLN A 189 -10.97 9.73 8.59
CA GLN A 189 -11.06 10.74 7.54
C GLN A 189 -10.61 10.18 6.20
N VAL A 190 -11.19 10.71 5.11
CA VAL A 190 -10.71 10.46 3.74
C VAL A 190 -9.66 11.51 3.42
N LEU A 191 -8.44 11.07 3.11
CA LEU A 191 -7.33 11.93 2.72
C LEU A 191 -6.95 11.66 1.26
N ASN A 192 -6.52 12.71 0.53
CA ASN A 192 -6.13 12.60 -0.86
C ASN A 192 -4.65 13.00 -1.03
N GLY A 193 -3.85 12.14 -1.69
CA GLY A 193 -2.41 12.36 -1.87
C GLY A 193 -2.04 13.72 -2.45
N LYS A 194 -2.88 14.28 -3.34
CA LYS A 194 -2.64 15.62 -3.90
C LYS A 194 -2.62 16.74 -2.86
N ASN A 195 -3.25 16.52 -1.71
CA ASN A 195 -3.30 17.49 -0.62
C ASN A 195 -2.12 17.32 0.37
N PHE A 196 -1.20 16.40 0.06
CA PHE A 196 0.00 16.09 0.84
C PHE A 196 1.27 16.05 -0.04
N GLY A 197 1.32 16.91 -1.06
CA GLY A 197 2.51 17.16 -1.86
C GLY A 197 2.75 16.18 -3.02
N ILE A 198 1.91 15.16 -3.22
CA ILE A 198 2.04 14.22 -4.33
C ILE A 198 1.00 14.53 -5.41
N PRO A 199 1.40 14.84 -6.66
CA PRO A 199 0.47 15.18 -7.74
C PRO A 199 -0.28 13.94 -8.28
N GLN A 200 -0.95 13.24 -7.36
CA GLN A 200 -1.80 12.09 -7.67
C GLN A 200 -3.16 12.22 -6.98
N ASN A 201 -4.22 12.13 -7.76
CA ASN A 201 -5.59 12.11 -7.24
C ASN A 201 -5.92 10.71 -6.72
N ARG A 202 -5.47 10.42 -5.48
CA ARG A 202 -5.66 9.14 -4.79
C ARG A 202 -6.22 9.38 -3.41
N SER A 203 -7.54 9.20 -3.27
CA SER A 203 -8.23 9.27 -1.98
C SER A 203 -8.20 7.92 -1.28
N ARG A 204 -7.97 7.94 0.04
CA ARG A 204 -8.05 6.77 0.92
C ARG A 204 -8.71 7.14 2.24
N LEU A 205 -9.49 6.20 2.77
CA LEU A 205 -10.00 6.27 4.13
C LEU A 205 -8.89 5.83 5.09
N PHE A 206 -8.64 6.64 6.10
CA PHE A 206 -7.77 6.30 7.21
C PHE A 206 -8.58 6.28 8.51
N VAL A 207 -8.32 5.28 9.34
CA VAL A 207 -8.82 5.21 10.72
C VAL A 207 -7.59 5.16 11.62
N VAL A 208 -7.52 6.06 12.59
CA VAL A 208 -6.44 6.10 13.58
C VAL A 208 -7.07 5.91 14.95
N GLY A 209 -6.66 4.86 15.65
CA GLY A 209 -7.19 4.54 16.97
C GLY A 209 -6.11 4.54 18.04
N PHE A 210 -6.46 5.06 19.21
CA PHE A 210 -5.59 5.21 20.37
C PHE A 210 -6.13 4.40 21.54
N ARG A 211 -5.24 3.67 22.23
CA ARG A 211 -5.58 2.96 23.45
C ARG A 211 -5.89 3.92 24.61
N LYS A 212 -5.21 5.07 24.63
CA LYS A 212 -5.48 6.17 25.57
C LYS A 212 -6.60 7.07 25.06
N ASN A 213 -7.26 7.78 25.96
CA ASN A 213 -8.25 8.79 25.59
C ASN A 213 -7.52 10.09 25.22
N VAL A 214 -7.33 10.33 23.93
CA VAL A 214 -6.65 11.51 23.37
C VAL A 214 -7.59 12.32 22.47
N GLU A 215 -7.25 13.59 22.23
CA GLU A 215 -7.90 14.44 21.23
C GLU A 215 -6.99 14.53 20.00
N PHE A 216 -7.29 13.70 18.99
CA PHE A 216 -6.55 13.65 17.75
C PHE A 216 -7.29 14.41 16.63
N LYS A 217 -6.53 15.10 15.80
CA LYS A 217 -7.02 15.72 14.58
C LYS A 217 -6.17 15.25 13.40
N PHE A 218 -6.81 14.91 12.30
CA PHE A 218 -6.09 14.60 11.06
C PHE A 218 -5.30 15.80 10.56
N PRO A 219 -4.20 15.57 9.81
CA PRO A 219 -3.37 16.64 9.28
C PRO A 219 -4.16 17.58 8.38
N VAL A 220 -3.79 18.86 8.42
CA VAL A 220 -4.40 19.88 7.58
C VAL A 220 -3.95 19.71 6.13
N GLU A 221 -4.89 19.69 5.22
CA GLU A 221 -4.63 19.63 3.79
C GLU A 221 -3.86 20.85 3.29
N GLN A 222 -2.88 20.63 2.42
CA GLN A 222 -2.03 21.67 1.87
C GLN A 222 -2.32 21.86 0.37
N LYS A 223 -2.10 23.09 -0.11
CA LYS A 223 -2.18 23.35 -1.54
C LYS A 223 -1.02 22.65 -2.25
N LEU A 224 -1.33 21.87 -3.27
CA LEU A 224 -0.34 21.25 -4.14
C LEU A 224 0.47 22.32 -4.90
N THR A 225 1.78 22.23 -4.85
CA THR A 225 2.73 23.14 -5.53
C THR A 225 3.51 22.46 -6.64
N THR A 226 3.38 21.13 -6.78
CA THR A 226 4.09 20.31 -7.75
C THR A 226 3.11 19.70 -8.77
N THR A 227 3.66 19.29 -9.89
CA THR A 227 2.95 18.58 -10.97
C THR A 227 3.62 17.23 -11.21
N MET A 228 3.01 16.36 -12.00
CA MET A 228 3.63 15.10 -12.44
C MET A 228 5.03 15.35 -13.06
N PHE A 229 5.20 16.47 -13.76
CA PHE A 229 6.45 16.77 -14.47
C PHE A 229 7.65 16.94 -13.54
N ASP A 230 7.43 17.33 -12.29
CA ASP A 230 8.49 17.49 -11.28
C ASP A 230 9.05 16.14 -10.79
N TYR A 231 8.36 15.03 -11.09
CA TYR A 231 8.71 13.65 -10.69
C TYR A 231 9.31 12.83 -11.83
N LEU A 232 9.41 13.40 -13.05
CA LEU A 232 9.89 12.69 -14.22
C LEU A 232 11.41 12.50 -14.21
N GLU A 233 11.86 11.39 -14.79
CA GLU A 233 13.27 11.12 -15.02
C GLU A 233 13.78 11.92 -16.22
N ALA A 234 14.97 12.49 -16.11
CA ALA A 234 15.59 13.27 -17.19
C ALA A 234 15.91 12.41 -18.43
N LYS A 235 16.24 11.14 -18.23
CA LYS A 235 16.59 10.19 -19.30
C LYS A 235 15.92 8.83 -19.07
N PRO A 236 14.60 8.73 -19.32
CA PRO A 236 13.90 7.46 -19.19
C PRO A 236 14.41 6.42 -20.19
N GLU A 237 14.42 5.15 -19.81
CA GLU A 237 14.87 4.07 -20.69
C GLU A 237 13.95 3.92 -21.91
N ALA A 238 14.53 3.57 -23.07
CA ALA A 238 13.81 3.40 -24.33
C ALA A 238 12.63 2.43 -24.26
N ARG A 239 12.68 1.45 -23.34
CA ARG A 239 11.60 0.45 -23.17
C ARG A 239 10.24 1.05 -22.80
N HIS A 240 10.21 2.24 -22.22
CA HIS A 240 8.98 2.91 -21.80
C HIS A 240 8.27 3.64 -22.94
N TYR A 241 8.95 3.86 -24.07
CA TYR A 241 8.38 4.56 -25.22
C TYR A 241 7.49 3.64 -26.05
N LEU A 242 6.40 4.16 -26.57
CA LEU A 242 5.37 3.43 -27.28
C LEU A 242 5.69 3.31 -28.78
N GLY A 243 5.49 2.12 -29.30
CA GLY A 243 5.40 1.92 -30.74
C GLY A 243 4.08 2.45 -31.34
N GLN A 244 3.92 2.35 -32.65
CA GLN A 244 2.80 2.93 -33.41
C GLN A 244 1.42 2.63 -32.80
N LYS A 245 1.10 1.35 -32.57
CA LYS A 245 -0.22 0.94 -32.02
C LYS A 245 -0.52 1.59 -30.67
N GLY A 246 0.50 1.68 -29.79
CA GLY A 246 0.35 2.31 -28.49
C GLY A 246 0.17 3.83 -28.61
N PHE A 247 0.97 4.49 -29.42
CA PHE A 247 0.84 5.91 -29.72
C PHE A 247 -0.56 6.26 -30.25
N GLU A 248 -1.01 5.59 -31.30
CA GLU A 248 -2.32 5.81 -31.90
C GLU A 248 -3.48 5.56 -30.93
N PHE A 249 -3.34 4.57 -30.03
CA PHE A 249 -4.35 4.30 -29.02
C PHE A 249 -4.41 5.43 -27.97
N VAL A 250 -3.28 5.81 -27.38
CA VAL A 250 -3.29 6.77 -26.25
C VAL A 250 -3.56 8.21 -26.68
N THR A 251 -3.23 8.55 -27.94
CA THR A 251 -3.52 9.87 -28.51
C THR A 251 -4.94 10.00 -29.06
N ASN A 252 -5.67 8.89 -29.20
CA ASN A 252 -7.03 8.88 -29.74
C ASN A 252 -8.03 9.40 -28.70
N PRO A 253 -8.75 10.52 -28.97
CA PRO A 253 -9.72 11.09 -28.03
C PRO A 253 -10.81 10.13 -27.55
N LYS A 254 -11.12 9.08 -28.36
CA LYS A 254 -12.09 8.02 -27.96
C LYS A 254 -11.68 7.31 -26.66
N TYR A 255 -10.39 7.21 -26.39
CA TYR A 255 -9.85 6.48 -25.24
C TYR A 255 -9.38 7.37 -24.09
N LYS A 256 -9.74 8.66 -24.07
CA LYS A 256 -9.37 9.61 -23.00
C LYS A 256 -9.75 9.17 -21.58
N GLY A 257 -10.74 8.27 -21.43
CA GLY A 257 -11.09 7.69 -20.14
C GLY A 257 -10.10 6.60 -19.66
N ARG A 258 -9.32 6.01 -20.58
CA ARG A 258 -8.31 4.98 -20.29
C ARG A 258 -6.90 5.53 -20.26
N ALA A 259 -6.57 6.40 -21.21
CA ALA A 259 -5.26 7.02 -21.35
C ALA A 259 -5.38 8.55 -21.24
N VAL A 260 -4.53 9.17 -20.44
CA VAL A 260 -4.41 10.62 -20.34
C VAL A 260 -2.95 10.98 -20.56
N ILE A 261 -2.70 11.99 -21.40
CA ILE A 261 -1.36 12.44 -21.74
C ILE A 261 -1.11 13.78 -21.06
N ASN A 262 0.08 13.95 -20.48
CA ASN A 262 0.57 15.19 -19.87
C ASN A 262 -0.40 15.75 -18.80
N ASN A 263 -0.95 14.88 -17.97
CA ASN A 263 -1.82 15.28 -16.86
C ASN A 263 -0.97 15.83 -15.70
N GLU A 264 -1.16 17.07 -15.31
CA GLU A 264 -0.42 17.70 -14.21
C GLU A 264 -0.62 16.96 -12.88
N ILE A 265 -1.84 16.51 -12.63
CA ILE A 265 -2.18 15.66 -11.46
C ILE A 265 -2.64 14.31 -11.99
N ILE A 266 -1.82 13.29 -11.85
CA ILE A 266 -2.15 11.96 -12.34
C ILE A 266 -3.37 11.37 -11.63
N ARG A 267 -4.04 10.48 -12.32
CA ARG A 267 -5.10 9.66 -11.73
C ARG A 267 -4.51 8.65 -10.75
N THR A 268 -5.38 8.06 -9.94
CA THR A 268 -4.98 6.96 -9.04
C THR A 268 -4.22 5.88 -9.81
N GLN A 269 -2.97 5.65 -9.43
CA GLN A 269 -2.20 4.49 -9.90
C GLN A 269 -2.87 3.19 -9.46
N LYS A 270 -2.92 2.20 -10.34
CA LYS A 270 -3.55 0.91 -10.11
C LYS A 270 -2.53 -0.22 -10.29
N ALA A 271 -2.77 -1.36 -9.66
CA ALA A 271 -1.92 -2.55 -9.79
C ALA A 271 -1.65 -2.98 -11.25
N ASN A 272 -2.60 -2.76 -12.13
CA ASN A 272 -2.53 -3.13 -13.55
C ASN A 272 -2.41 -1.92 -14.48
N GLN A 273 -2.00 -0.75 -13.95
CA GLN A 273 -1.74 0.42 -14.79
C GLN A 273 -0.63 0.11 -15.81
N GLN A 274 -0.55 0.89 -16.85
CA GLN A 274 0.38 0.73 -17.98
C GLN A 274 0.14 -0.51 -18.85
N PHE A 275 -0.63 -1.51 -18.39
CA PHE A 275 -1.05 -2.63 -19.23
C PHE A 275 -2.22 -2.20 -20.13
N ASN A 276 -2.21 -2.69 -21.38
CA ASN A 276 -3.22 -2.33 -22.37
C ASN A 276 -3.44 -0.82 -22.49
N TRP A 277 -2.35 -0.04 -22.35
CA TRP A 277 -2.33 1.43 -22.43
C TRP A 277 -3.38 2.10 -21.53
N ASN A 278 -3.49 1.63 -20.30
CA ASN A 278 -4.36 2.22 -19.29
C ASN A 278 -3.50 2.95 -18.25
N GLY A 279 -3.67 4.27 -18.13
CA GLY A 279 -2.90 5.08 -17.19
C GLY A 279 -2.60 6.48 -17.70
N ASP A 280 -1.66 7.14 -17.03
CA ASP A 280 -1.16 8.45 -17.41
C ASP A 280 0.15 8.28 -18.21
N PHE A 281 0.30 9.07 -19.27
CA PHE A 281 1.38 8.99 -20.24
C PHE A 281 2.05 10.36 -20.39
N VAL A 282 3.28 10.36 -20.89
CA VAL A 282 4.05 11.57 -21.17
C VAL A 282 4.27 11.68 -22.67
N PHE A 283 3.90 12.80 -23.25
CA PHE A 283 4.29 13.19 -24.59
C PHE A 283 5.55 14.05 -24.52
N GLU A 284 6.56 13.68 -25.25
CA GLU A 284 7.81 14.41 -25.38
C GLU A 284 7.96 14.91 -26.82
N GLU A 285 8.18 16.24 -26.98
CA GLU A 285 8.40 16.83 -28.28
C GLU A 285 9.67 16.27 -28.93
N TYR A 286 9.68 16.14 -30.24
CA TYR A 286 10.76 15.52 -31.02
C TYR A 286 12.13 16.10 -30.67
N ASP A 287 12.22 17.40 -30.45
CA ASP A 287 13.49 18.08 -30.11
C ASP A 287 14.13 17.57 -28.81
N LYS A 288 13.34 17.04 -27.88
CA LYS A 288 13.86 16.42 -26.64
C LYS A 288 14.48 15.05 -26.85
N VAL A 289 14.11 14.37 -27.93
CA VAL A 289 14.52 12.98 -28.18
C VAL A 289 15.28 12.79 -29.50
N LYS A 290 15.49 13.82 -30.30
CA LYS A 290 16.13 13.75 -31.64
C LYS A 290 17.52 13.14 -31.60
N ASP A 291 18.27 13.33 -30.51
CA ASP A 291 19.62 12.79 -30.32
C ASP A 291 19.62 11.44 -29.57
N ARG A 292 18.44 10.92 -29.22
CA ARG A 292 18.24 9.65 -28.54
C ARG A 292 17.96 8.51 -29.53
N LYS A 293 19.05 8.00 -30.19
CA LYS A 293 18.91 6.90 -31.16
C LYS A 293 18.21 5.68 -30.56
N ASP A 294 18.53 5.31 -29.32
CA ASP A 294 17.90 4.22 -28.58
C ASP A 294 16.37 4.36 -28.46
N VAL A 295 15.89 5.59 -28.31
CA VAL A 295 14.46 5.91 -28.27
C VAL A 295 13.85 5.88 -29.66
N LEU A 296 14.49 6.53 -30.65
CA LEU A 296 13.98 6.64 -32.01
C LEU A 296 13.91 5.30 -32.74
N ASP A 297 14.81 4.36 -32.42
CA ASP A 297 14.80 2.99 -32.96
C ASP A 297 13.58 2.17 -32.46
N ARG A 298 12.92 2.60 -31.37
CA ARG A 298 11.80 1.91 -30.74
C ARG A 298 10.49 2.67 -30.82
N ALA A 299 10.51 3.95 -30.54
CA ALA A 299 9.34 4.80 -30.43
C ALA A 299 8.74 5.13 -31.80
N TYR A 300 7.42 5.21 -31.85
CA TYR A 300 6.76 5.82 -32.99
C TYR A 300 6.77 7.33 -32.85
N VAL A 301 7.32 8.02 -33.85
CA VAL A 301 7.27 9.46 -33.94
C VAL A 301 6.01 9.87 -34.68
N GLY A 302 5.08 10.49 -33.96
CA GLY A 302 3.80 10.92 -34.51
C GLY A 302 3.51 12.38 -34.18
N GLU A 303 2.27 12.80 -34.42
CA GLU A 303 1.76 14.13 -34.11
C GLU A 303 0.66 14.05 -33.05
N TRP A 304 0.72 14.92 -32.04
CA TRP A 304 -0.31 15.08 -31.04
C TRP A 304 -0.47 16.56 -30.70
N ASN A 305 -1.72 17.07 -30.73
CA ASN A 305 -2.04 18.48 -30.53
C ASN A 305 -1.17 19.44 -31.36
N GLY A 306 -0.94 19.10 -32.64
CA GLY A 306 -0.16 19.91 -33.57
C GLY A 306 1.36 19.93 -33.36
N LYS A 307 1.87 19.05 -32.49
CA LYS A 307 3.29 18.90 -32.18
C LYS A 307 3.80 17.51 -32.56
N LYS A 308 4.96 17.46 -33.22
CA LYS A 308 5.66 16.24 -33.54
C LYS A 308 6.39 15.72 -32.30
N GLY A 309 6.30 14.43 -32.00
CA GLY A 309 6.96 13.86 -30.84
C GLY A 309 6.70 12.37 -30.63
N VAL A 310 6.98 11.90 -29.45
CA VAL A 310 6.84 10.50 -29.01
C VAL A 310 6.01 10.44 -27.73
N VAL A 311 5.40 9.30 -27.47
CA VAL A 311 4.68 9.08 -26.21
C VAL A 311 5.35 7.94 -25.45
N ARG A 312 5.43 8.09 -24.14
CA ARG A 312 5.94 7.04 -23.24
C ARG A 312 5.03 6.82 -22.03
N GLN A 313 5.15 5.65 -21.47
CA GLN A 313 4.64 5.32 -20.12
C GLN A 313 5.45 6.09 -19.06
N LEU A 314 4.87 6.25 -17.88
CA LEU A 314 5.68 6.55 -16.69
C LEU A 314 6.65 5.41 -16.43
N THR A 315 7.88 5.73 -16.04
CA THR A 315 8.86 4.71 -15.64
C THR A 315 8.50 4.12 -14.30
N TYR A 316 9.17 3.03 -13.91
CA TYR A 316 9.00 2.47 -12.58
C TYR A 316 9.37 3.49 -11.51
N ARG A 317 10.52 4.14 -11.63
CA ARG A 317 11.00 5.18 -10.70
C ARG A 317 9.99 6.32 -10.54
N GLU A 318 9.46 6.82 -11.64
CA GLU A 318 8.44 7.87 -11.62
C GLU A 318 7.18 7.41 -10.90
N CYS A 319 6.75 6.15 -11.10
CA CYS A 319 5.60 5.59 -10.39
C CYS A 319 5.84 5.53 -8.87
N TYR A 320 7.04 5.14 -8.41
CA TYR A 320 7.37 5.10 -6.99
C TYR A 320 7.49 6.51 -6.40
N ARG A 321 8.12 7.45 -7.09
CA ARG A 321 8.16 8.87 -6.69
C ARG A 321 6.76 9.45 -6.52
N LEU A 322 5.85 9.15 -7.45
CA LEU A 322 4.45 9.57 -7.41
C LEU A 322 3.61 8.82 -6.35
N MET A 323 4.20 7.87 -5.61
CA MET A 323 3.68 7.29 -4.39
C MET A 323 4.41 7.80 -3.13
N GLY A 324 5.39 8.70 -3.28
CA GLY A 324 6.14 9.31 -2.19
C GLY A 324 7.35 8.52 -1.73
N PHE A 325 7.72 7.43 -2.42
CA PHE A 325 8.99 6.74 -2.18
C PHE A 325 10.14 7.59 -2.74
N ASP A 326 11.22 7.66 -2.02
CA ASP A 326 12.43 8.34 -2.48
C ASP A 326 13.28 7.44 -3.40
N ASP A 327 14.35 8.01 -3.95
CA ASP A 327 15.19 7.33 -4.92
C ASP A 327 16.08 6.23 -4.31
N SER A 328 16.19 6.15 -2.99
CA SER A 328 16.92 5.09 -2.29
C SER A 328 16.14 3.77 -2.27
N PHE A 329 14.81 3.82 -2.46
CA PHE A 329 13.99 2.62 -2.47
C PHE A 329 14.38 1.66 -3.62
N ASP A 330 14.80 0.46 -3.29
CA ASP A 330 15.17 -0.57 -4.27
C ASP A 330 13.94 -1.36 -4.77
N TYR A 331 13.47 -1.00 -5.95
CA TYR A 331 12.41 -1.73 -6.67
C TYR A 331 12.99 -2.76 -7.67
N THR A 332 14.30 -2.91 -7.76
CA THR A 332 14.95 -3.68 -8.84
C THR A 332 14.88 -5.19 -8.65
N LYS A 333 14.61 -5.65 -7.43
CA LYS A 333 14.60 -7.08 -7.05
C LYS A 333 13.43 -7.87 -7.64
N VAL A 334 12.45 -7.19 -8.23
CA VAL A 334 11.30 -7.83 -8.86
C VAL A 334 11.22 -7.49 -10.35
N ASN A 335 10.47 -8.29 -11.11
CA ASN A 335 10.30 -8.07 -12.54
C ASN A 335 9.41 -6.85 -12.86
N ASN A 336 9.40 -6.45 -14.12
CA ASN A 336 8.74 -5.24 -14.60
C ASN A 336 7.22 -5.18 -14.30
N LEU A 337 6.54 -6.33 -14.34
CA LEU A 337 5.12 -6.43 -14.02
C LEU A 337 4.87 -6.06 -12.55
N TRP A 338 5.65 -6.64 -11.66
CA TRP A 338 5.52 -6.42 -10.23
C TRP A 338 5.94 -5.01 -9.80
N ARG A 339 6.90 -4.38 -10.49
CA ARG A 339 7.27 -2.98 -10.21
C ARG A 339 6.07 -2.03 -10.32
N TYR A 340 5.31 -2.10 -11.40
CA TYR A 340 4.08 -1.29 -11.52
C TYR A 340 2.99 -1.71 -10.55
N ARG A 341 2.84 -3.02 -10.34
CA ARG A 341 1.82 -3.58 -9.44
C ARG A 341 2.03 -3.13 -8.01
N GLN A 342 3.26 -3.18 -7.53
CA GLN A 342 3.64 -2.74 -6.19
C GLN A 342 3.38 -1.24 -5.98
N ALA A 343 3.82 -0.39 -6.89
CA ALA A 343 3.53 1.03 -6.84
C ALA A 343 2.01 1.30 -6.80
N GLY A 344 1.23 0.62 -7.66
CA GLY A 344 -0.23 0.78 -7.72
C GLY A 344 -0.98 0.30 -6.48
N ASN A 345 -0.48 -0.72 -5.78
CA ASN A 345 -1.09 -1.27 -4.57
C ASN A 345 -0.65 -0.54 -3.29
N SER A 346 0.38 0.29 -3.34
CA SER A 346 0.92 0.97 -2.16
C SER A 346 0.02 2.11 -1.67
N ILE A 347 0.30 2.55 -0.45
CA ILE A 347 -0.24 3.78 0.15
C ILE A 347 0.71 4.94 -0.19
N ILE A 348 0.20 6.16 -0.34
CA ILE A 348 1.04 7.35 -0.53
C ILE A 348 1.78 7.63 0.79
N VAL A 349 3.10 7.57 0.74
CA VAL A 349 4.00 7.73 1.88
C VAL A 349 3.78 9.07 2.58
N ASN A 350 3.66 10.18 1.83
CA ASN A 350 3.46 11.52 2.38
C ASN A 350 2.20 11.67 3.23
N VAL A 351 1.15 10.91 2.94
CA VAL A 351 -0.07 10.91 3.77
C VAL A 351 0.20 10.23 5.11
N LEU A 352 0.97 9.14 5.10
CA LEU A 352 1.38 8.45 6.34
C LEU A 352 2.35 9.30 7.17
N GLU A 353 3.29 10.02 6.52
CA GLU A 353 4.15 11.01 7.20
C GLU A 353 3.30 12.03 7.95
N ALA A 354 2.35 12.68 7.25
CA ALA A 354 1.50 13.69 7.85
C ALA A 354 0.63 13.14 9.01
N ILE A 355 0.09 11.92 8.87
CA ILE A 355 -0.65 11.26 9.96
C ILE A 355 0.27 11.01 11.15
N MET A 356 1.49 10.52 10.93
CA MET A 356 2.44 10.23 12.01
C MET A 356 2.87 11.49 12.76
N GLU A 357 3.07 12.61 12.06
CA GLU A 357 3.36 13.90 12.70
C GLU A 357 2.25 14.31 13.69
N GLU A 358 0.99 14.08 13.35
CA GLU A 358 -0.14 14.36 14.25
C GLU A 358 -0.25 13.34 15.40
N VAL A 359 0.01 12.05 15.12
CA VAL A 359 0.06 11.00 16.15
C VAL A 359 1.10 11.33 17.22
N LEU A 360 2.30 11.76 16.83
CA LEU A 360 3.41 12.10 17.73
C LEU A 360 3.13 13.34 18.61
N LYS A 361 2.14 14.16 18.27
CA LYS A 361 1.72 15.30 19.10
C LYS A 361 0.85 14.88 20.29
N VAL A 362 0.14 13.76 20.17
CA VAL A 362 -0.90 13.35 21.13
C VAL A 362 -0.58 12.05 21.87
N GLU A 363 0.35 11.22 21.35
CA GLU A 363 0.79 9.99 21.99
C GLU A 363 2.26 10.07 22.40
N ASP A 364 2.55 9.77 23.68
CA ASP A 364 3.91 9.63 24.18
C ASP A 364 4.32 8.16 24.21
N PHE A 365 5.21 7.78 23.31
CA PHE A 365 5.69 6.41 23.17
C PHE A 365 6.77 6.03 24.21
N ASN A 366 7.21 6.95 25.08
CA ASN A 366 8.17 6.66 26.16
C ASN A 366 7.51 6.10 27.43
N GLU A 367 6.18 6.16 27.53
CA GLU A 367 5.39 5.62 28.64
C GLU A 367 4.98 4.15 28.28
#